data_0dd33712329bd118359f71c88daeae8d
#
_entry.id   0dd33712329bd118359f71c88daeae8d
#
_cell.length_a   1.000
_cell.length_b   1.000
_cell.length_c   1.000
_cell.angle_alpha   90.00
_cell.angle_beta   90.00
_cell.angle_gamma   90.00
#
_symmetry.space_group_name_H-M   'P 1'
#
loop_
_entity.id
_entity.type
_entity.pdbx_description
1 polymer ?
#
loop_
_entity_poly.entity_id
_entity_poly.type
_entity_poly.pdbx_seq_one_letter_code
_entity_poly.pdbx_strand_id
1 'polypeptide(L)'
;MKCKRQDTFIDPIDTPINQGLNTTQIEERIRAGKVNVTKNKIEKSYGSIIFSNLFNPFNIVLFSIAGLFLFFVIYLNVNGHRDIADQYFGVTKFTFLIPVLINSIIGSIQEIHSKNVLKKLKIVNEATALVIRNSQEQEIKISEIVLDDIIHLKSGLQASADMILKEGQVEVDESLLTGESDLVKKGPGDMIFSGSSIIVGSGKAQVNKVGEETYAASLSAKVKNLSRHKSELMTNIYNIIKLLG
;
A
#
# COMPACT_ATOMS: atom_id res chain seq x y z
N MET A 1 11.02 11.58 15.04
CA MET A 1 10.25 12.82 15.05
C MET A 1 9.16 12.72 14.00
N LYS A 2 7.88 12.55 14.40
CA LYS A 2 6.74 12.55 13.45
C LYS A 2 6.42 14.01 13.17
N CYS A 3 6.81 14.52 12.00
CA CYS A 3 6.36 15.81 11.53
C CYS A 3 4.83 15.72 11.33
N LYS A 4 4.05 16.44 12.13
CA LYS A 4 2.63 16.64 11.89
C LYS A 4 2.52 17.39 10.57
N ARG A 5 1.95 16.74 9.53
CA ARG A 5 1.49 17.45 8.34
C ARG A 5 0.45 18.47 8.79
N GLN A 6 0.76 19.74 8.63
CA GLN A 6 -0.24 20.77 8.62
C GLN A 6 -0.87 20.71 7.22
N ASP A 7 -2.16 20.38 7.16
CA ASP A 7 -2.95 20.53 5.94
C ASP A 7 -3.10 22.02 5.66
N THR A 8 -2.05 22.61 5.09
CA THR A 8 -2.06 24.00 4.66
C THR A 8 -2.84 24.01 3.34
N PHE A 9 -3.97 24.69 3.33
CA PHE A 9 -4.73 24.91 2.11
C PHE A 9 -3.85 25.75 1.16
N ILE A 10 -3.53 25.17 0.00
CA ILE A 10 -2.81 25.87 -1.05
C ILE A 10 -3.82 26.13 -2.17
N ASP A 11 -3.96 27.38 -2.55
CA ASP A 11 -4.77 27.74 -3.71
C ASP A 11 -4.10 27.21 -4.99
N PRO A 12 -4.85 26.52 -5.87
CA PRO A 12 -4.33 26.08 -7.15
C PRO A 12 -3.94 27.30 -7.99
N ILE A 13 -2.78 27.24 -8.63
CA ILE A 13 -2.27 28.30 -9.50
C ILE A 13 -2.46 27.86 -10.96
N ASP A 14 -2.81 28.80 -11.83
CA ASP A 14 -2.74 28.56 -13.26
C ASP A 14 -1.27 28.63 -13.71
N THR A 15 -0.67 27.45 -13.90
CA THR A 15 0.75 27.34 -14.23
C THR A 15 1.00 27.58 -15.71
N PRO A 16 1.94 28.47 -16.09
CA PRO A 16 2.28 28.69 -17.48
C PRO A 16 2.82 27.43 -18.14
N ILE A 17 2.21 27.00 -19.25
CA ILE A 17 2.45 25.71 -19.92
C ILE A 17 3.92 25.50 -20.30
N ASN A 18 4.62 26.55 -20.73
CA ASN A 18 6.00 26.46 -21.19
C ASN A 18 7.05 26.71 -20.12
N GLN A 19 6.64 27.24 -18.97
CA GLN A 19 7.56 27.51 -17.86
C GLN A 19 7.46 26.44 -16.78
N GLY A 20 6.25 25.94 -16.53
CA GLY A 20 6.01 25.03 -15.42
C GLY A 20 6.22 25.70 -14.05
N LEU A 21 6.24 24.90 -13.00
CA LEU A 21 6.51 25.37 -11.64
C LEU A 21 8.00 25.71 -11.45
N ASN A 22 8.27 26.73 -10.64
CA ASN A 22 9.61 27.03 -10.17
C ASN A 22 9.95 26.24 -8.89
N THR A 23 11.22 26.20 -8.53
CA THR A 23 11.72 25.43 -7.38
C THR A 23 11.02 25.80 -6.06
N THR A 24 10.77 27.08 -5.82
CA THR A 24 10.09 27.56 -4.60
C THR A 24 8.65 27.06 -4.53
N GLN A 25 7.91 27.12 -5.64
CA GLN A 25 6.55 26.63 -5.75
C GLN A 25 6.46 25.12 -5.54
N ILE A 26 7.43 24.35 -6.06
CA ILE A 26 7.51 22.90 -5.86
C ILE A 26 7.71 22.59 -4.38
N GLU A 27 8.64 23.27 -3.71
CA GLU A 27 8.89 23.06 -2.27
C GLU A 27 7.66 23.39 -1.41
N GLU A 28 6.93 24.44 -1.73
CA GLU A 28 5.68 24.80 -1.04
C GLU A 28 4.66 23.65 -1.11
N ARG A 29 4.47 23.07 -2.30
CA ARG A 29 3.54 21.94 -2.51
C ARG A 29 3.99 20.68 -1.80
N ILE A 30 5.29 20.43 -1.79
CA ILE A 30 5.87 19.29 -1.03
C ILE A 30 5.63 19.48 0.48
N ARG A 31 5.88 20.68 1.03
CA ARG A 31 5.63 21.00 2.44
C ARG A 31 4.16 20.88 2.82
N ALA A 32 3.26 21.27 1.94
CA ALA A 32 1.82 21.09 2.12
C ALA A 32 1.32 19.65 1.92
N GLY A 33 2.21 18.73 1.54
CA GLY A 33 1.85 17.33 1.30
C GLY A 33 1.06 17.09 0.02
N LYS A 34 1.01 18.07 -0.90
CA LYS A 34 0.36 17.97 -2.22
C LYS A 34 1.27 17.28 -3.24
N VAL A 35 1.67 16.06 -2.92
CA VAL A 35 2.55 15.21 -3.72
C VAL A 35 1.80 13.94 -4.11
N ASN A 36 2.07 13.41 -5.29
CA ASN A 36 1.39 12.22 -5.83
C ASN A 36 1.88 10.91 -5.19
N VAL A 37 1.83 10.88 -3.86
CA VAL A 37 2.12 9.70 -3.06
C VAL A 37 0.80 9.08 -2.62
N THR A 38 0.43 7.94 -3.21
CA THR A 38 -0.59 7.09 -2.63
C THR A 38 0.02 6.33 -1.46
N LYS A 39 -0.64 6.35 -0.30
CA LYS A 39 -0.27 5.47 0.82
C LYS A 39 -0.51 4.04 0.40
N ASN A 40 0.44 3.49 -0.34
CA ASN A 40 0.45 2.06 -0.59
C ASN A 40 0.35 1.34 0.75
N LYS A 41 -0.60 0.41 0.82
CA LYS A 41 -0.84 -0.44 1.98
C LYS A 41 0.47 -0.78 2.67
N ILE A 42 0.48 -0.40 3.92
CA ILE A 42 1.32 -0.84 5.00
C ILE A 42 2.10 -2.10 4.61
N GLU A 43 3.30 -1.89 4.08
CA GLU A 43 4.27 -2.98 4.03
C GLU A 43 4.46 -3.42 5.48
N LYS A 44 4.14 -4.69 5.77
CA LYS A 44 4.35 -5.23 7.12
C LYS A 44 5.76 -4.85 7.59
N SER A 45 5.88 -4.32 8.78
CA SER A 45 7.20 -4.06 9.36
C SER A 45 7.92 -5.39 9.61
N TYR A 46 9.23 -5.39 9.68
CA TYR A 46 10.01 -6.61 9.98
C TYR A 46 9.56 -7.24 11.31
N GLY A 47 9.30 -6.43 12.33
CA GLY A 47 8.76 -6.90 13.61
C GLY A 47 7.38 -7.55 13.47
N SER A 48 6.50 -7.00 12.63
CA SER A 48 5.18 -7.57 12.35
C SER A 48 5.28 -8.93 11.64
N ILE A 49 6.27 -9.09 10.75
CA ILE A 49 6.54 -10.37 10.07
C ILE A 49 6.94 -11.44 11.10
N ILE A 50 7.92 -11.14 11.94
CA ILE A 50 8.39 -12.07 12.99
C ILE A 50 7.23 -12.41 13.93
N PHE A 51 6.49 -11.41 14.39
CA PHE A 51 5.37 -11.62 15.31
C PHE A 51 4.27 -12.48 14.68
N SER A 52 3.90 -12.24 13.40
CA SER A 52 2.87 -13.03 12.72
C SER A 52 3.29 -14.48 12.46
N ASN A 53 4.58 -14.76 12.24
CA ASN A 53 5.10 -16.10 12.07
C ASN A 53 5.23 -16.84 13.42
N LEU A 54 5.53 -16.13 14.51
CA LEU A 54 5.63 -16.71 15.85
C LEU A 54 4.25 -16.99 16.45
N PHE A 55 3.31 -16.05 16.33
CA PHE A 55 1.97 -16.13 16.91
C PHE A 55 0.89 -16.44 15.85
N ASN A 56 1.13 -17.44 15.00
CA ASN A 56 0.09 -17.98 14.15
C ASN A 56 -0.90 -18.86 14.96
N PRO A 57 -2.13 -19.12 14.48
CA PRO A 57 -3.12 -19.90 15.22
C PRO A 57 -2.64 -21.26 15.70
N PHE A 58 -1.85 -21.96 14.89
CA PHE A 58 -1.27 -23.25 15.22
C PHE A 58 -0.26 -23.16 16.38
N ASN A 59 0.64 -22.19 16.31
CA ASN A 59 1.64 -21.99 17.38
C ASN A 59 0.98 -21.53 18.69
N ILE A 60 -0.11 -20.75 18.63
CA ILE A 60 -0.87 -20.33 19.83
C ILE A 60 -1.40 -21.55 20.57
N VAL A 61 -1.95 -22.54 19.86
CA VAL A 61 -2.42 -23.80 20.48
C VAL A 61 -1.27 -24.52 21.16
N LEU A 62 -0.11 -24.66 20.50
CA LEU A 62 1.05 -25.33 21.08
C LEU A 62 1.63 -24.58 22.27
N PHE A 63 1.67 -23.25 22.24
CA PHE A 63 2.08 -22.43 23.38
C PHE A 63 1.09 -22.55 24.56
N SER A 64 -0.21 -22.69 24.26
CA SER A 64 -1.23 -22.90 25.31
C SER A 64 -1.03 -24.26 25.98
N ILE A 65 -0.71 -25.31 25.23
CA ILE A 65 -0.38 -26.63 25.79
C ILE A 65 0.89 -26.54 26.65
N ALA A 66 1.93 -25.86 26.16
CA ALA A 66 3.17 -25.66 26.90
C ALA A 66 2.92 -24.87 28.20
N GLY A 67 2.04 -23.87 28.16
CA GLY A 67 1.63 -23.10 29.33
C GLY A 67 0.90 -23.94 30.38
N LEU A 68 0.02 -24.85 29.93
CA LEU A 68 -0.64 -25.83 30.79
C LEU A 68 0.38 -26.78 31.44
N PHE A 69 1.33 -27.30 30.69
CA PHE A 69 2.38 -28.14 31.23
C PHE A 69 3.20 -27.41 32.28
N LEU A 70 3.60 -26.18 31.99
CA LEU A 70 4.34 -25.35 32.93
C LEU A 70 3.54 -25.08 34.21
N PHE A 71 2.24 -24.81 34.08
CA PHE A 71 1.35 -24.64 35.23
C PHE A 71 1.32 -25.90 36.10
N PHE A 72 1.18 -27.09 35.52
CA PHE A 72 1.19 -28.34 36.27
C PHE A 72 2.56 -28.63 36.93
N VAL A 73 3.67 -28.35 36.25
CA VAL A 73 5.01 -28.44 36.83
C VAL A 73 5.12 -27.59 38.08
N ILE A 74 4.71 -26.33 38.00
CA ILE A 74 4.77 -25.39 39.15
C ILE A 74 3.85 -25.87 40.29
N TYR A 75 2.62 -26.25 39.96
CA TYR A 75 1.62 -26.70 40.91
C TYR A 75 2.11 -27.95 41.70
N LEU A 76 2.62 -28.96 40.99
CA LEU A 76 3.12 -30.21 41.62
C LEU A 76 4.38 -29.96 42.45
N ASN A 77 5.29 -29.11 41.98
CA ASN A 77 6.48 -28.76 42.75
C ASN A 77 6.15 -28.01 44.06
N VAL A 78 5.21 -27.11 44.04
CA VAL A 78 4.76 -26.36 45.23
C VAL A 78 4.07 -27.26 46.24
N ASN A 79 3.35 -28.30 45.78
CA ASN A 79 2.68 -29.27 46.60
C ASN A 79 3.56 -30.49 47.02
N GLY A 80 4.84 -30.44 46.77
CA GLY A 80 5.81 -31.48 47.19
C GLY A 80 5.85 -32.74 46.31
N HIS A 81 5.16 -32.77 45.17
CA HIS A 81 5.09 -33.91 44.26
C HIS A 81 6.09 -33.81 43.10
N ARG A 82 7.37 -33.58 43.43
CA ARG A 82 8.43 -33.39 42.43
C ARG A 82 8.62 -34.58 41.48
N ASP A 83 8.55 -35.79 42.05
CA ASP A 83 8.72 -37.02 41.27
C ASP A 83 7.68 -37.14 40.15
N ILE A 84 6.43 -36.75 40.41
CA ILE A 84 5.34 -36.74 39.46
C ILE A 84 5.57 -35.62 38.44
N ALA A 85 6.01 -34.42 38.86
CA ALA A 85 6.31 -33.33 37.96
C ALA A 85 7.40 -33.70 36.96
N ASP A 86 8.50 -34.30 37.39
CA ASP A 86 9.63 -34.72 36.53
C ASP A 86 9.25 -35.87 35.59
N GLN A 87 8.47 -36.83 36.07
CA GLN A 87 8.06 -37.99 35.30
C GLN A 87 7.10 -37.64 34.14
N TYR A 88 6.10 -36.80 34.39
CA TYR A 88 5.01 -36.51 33.44
C TYR A 88 5.17 -35.19 32.72
N PHE A 89 5.82 -34.18 33.32
CA PHE A 89 5.94 -32.82 32.83
C PHE A 89 7.39 -32.32 32.75
N GLY A 90 8.38 -33.20 32.84
CA GLY A 90 9.81 -32.84 32.79
C GLY A 90 10.19 -32.06 31.53
N VAL A 91 11.36 -31.39 31.57
CA VAL A 91 11.87 -30.50 30.52
C VAL A 91 11.87 -31.17 29.14
N THR A 92 12.10 -32.46 29.07
CA THR A 92 12.09 -33.24 27.82
C THR A 92 10.74 -33.24 27.11
N LYS A 93 9.65 -33.00 27.83
CA LYS A 93 8.30 -32.93 27.26
C LYS A 93 8.04 -31.64 26.47
N PHE A 94 8.87 -30.62 26.64
CA PHE A 94 8.81 -29.36 25.86
C PHE A 94 9.55 -29.46 24.51
N THR A 95 10.12 -30.59 24.15
CA THR A 95 10.85 -30.81 22.90
C THR A 95 9.97 -30.47 21.66
N PHE A 96 8.63 -30.59 21.76
CA PHE A 96 7.71 -30.25 20.69
C PHE A 96 7.73 -28.76 20.33
N LEU A 97 8.27 -27.87 21.18
CA LEU A 97 8.43 -26.46 20.86
C LEU A 97 9.60 -26.17 19.91
N ILE A 98 10.58 -27.08 19.83
CA ILE A 98 11.76 -26.89 18.96
C ILE A 98 11.37 -26.76 17.49
N PRO A 99 10.56 -27.66 16.89
CA PRO A 99 10.08 -27.51 15.52
C PRO A 99 9.28 -26.21 15.32
N VAL A 100 8.50 -25.78 16.31
CA VAL A 100 7.71 -24.54 16.27
C VAL A 100 8.62 -23.33 16.11
N LEU A 101 9.68 -23.24 16.91
CA LEU A 101 10.65 -22.15 16.85
C LEU A 101 11.42 -22.17 15.52
N ILE A 102 11.89 -23.35 15.09
CA ILE A 102 12.61 -23.50 13.82
C ILE A 102 11.72 -23.06 12.65
N ASN A 103 10.48 -23.52 12.57
CA ASN A 103 9.54 -23.14 11.52
C ASN A 103 9.24 -21.64 11.52
N SER A 104 9.09 -21.03 12.71
CA SER A 104 8.86 -19.59 12.83
C SER A 104 10.06 -18.77 12.36
N ILE A 105 11.29 -19.23 12.62
CA ILE A 105 12.51 -18.58 12.14
C ILE A 105 12.61 -18.72 10.62
N ILE A 106 12.44 -19.92 10.07
CA ILE A 106 12.49 -20.17 8.62
C ILE A 106 11.43 -19.32 7.90
N GLY A 107 10.18 -19.34 8.37
CA GLY A 107 9.09 -18.55 7.80
C GLY A 107 9.38 -17.03 7.82
N SER A 108 9.93 -16.53 8.93
CA SER A 108 10.31 -15.12 9.05
C SER A 108 11.43 -14.76 8.07
N ILE A 109 12.45 -15.58 7.93
CA ILE A 109 13.56 -15.36 6.97
C ILE A 109 13.03 -15.34 5.54
N GLN A 110 12.18 -16.31 5.17
CA GLN A 110 11.58 -16.40 3.83
C GLN A 110 10.71 -15.18 3.50
N GLU A 111 9.83 -14.74 4.44
CA GLU A 111 8.96 -13.58 4.24
C GLU A 111 9.76 -12.28 4.14
N ILE A 112 10.82 -12.12 4.96
CA ILE A 112 11.73 -10.96 4.90
C ILE A 112 12.50 -10.96 3.57
N HIS A 113 13.01 -12.11 3.13
CA HIS A 113 13.71 -12.22 1.85
C HIS A 113 12.79 -11.84 0.69
N SER A 114 11.60 -12.41 0.62
CA SER A 114 10.59 -12.10 -0.40
C SER A 114 10.22 -10.61 -0.41
N LYS A 115 10.03 -10.00 0.76
CA LYS A 115 9.79 -8.56 0.88
C LYS A 115 10.93 -7.73 0.29
N ASN A 116 12.18 -8.09 0.58
CA ASN A 116 13.35 -7.37 0.08
C ASN A 116 13.50 -7.50 -1.44
N VAL A 117 13.23 -8.68 -2.00
CA VAL A 117 13.22 -8.89 -3.46
C VAL A 117 12.14 -8.03 -4.13
N LEU A 118 10.91 -8.06 -3.62
CA LEU A 118 9.82 -7.24 -4.13
C LEU A 118 10.12 -5.73 -4.05
N LYS A 119 10.79 -5.29 -2.97
CA LYS A 119 11.20 -3.90 -2.83
C LYS A 119 12.23 -3.50 -3.90
N LYS A 120 13.20 -4.36 -4.19
CA LYS A 120 14.19 -4.10 -5.27
C LYS A 120 13.52 -4.02 -6.63
N LEU A 121 12.57 -4.92 -6.95
CA LEU A 121 11.83 -4.91 -8.21
C LEU A 121 10.99 -3.64 -8.38
N LYS A 122 10.37 -3.14 -7.31
CA LYS A 122 9.62 -1.87 -7.33
C LYS A 122 10.51 -0.68 -7.68
N ILE A 123 11.72 -0.61 -7.13
CA ILE A 123 12.66 0.49 -7.39
C ILE A 123 13.12 0.51 -8.85
N VAL A 124 13.33 -0.67 -9.45
CA VAL A 124 13.80 -0.80 -10.84
C VAL A 124 12.71 -0.44 -11.85
N ASN A 125 11.43 -0.68 -11.51
CA ASN A 125 10.28 -0.46 -12.40
C ASN A 125 9.42 0.74 -11.94
N GLU A 126 9.99 1.72 -11.24
CA GLU A 126 9.23 2.91 -10.85
C GLU A 126 8.91 3.72 -12.11
N ALA A 127 7.62 3.86 -12.40
CA ALA A 127 7.15 4.59 -13.56
C ALA A 127 7.50 6.09 -13.42
N THR A 128 7.87 6.70 -14.55
CA THR A 128 8.27 8.10 -14.66
C THR A 128 7.25 8.91 -15.44
N ALA A 129 7.29 10.22 -15.27
CA ALA A 129 6.50 11.18 -16.02
C ALA A 129 7.41 12.31 -16.53
N LEU A 130 7.11 12.82 -17.71
CA LEU A 130 7.81 13.95 -18.29
C LEU A 130 7.10 15.23 -17.86
N VAL A 131 7.77 16.04 -17.07
CA VAL A 131 7.21 17.31 -16.53
C VAL A 131 7.99 18.51 -17.01
N ILE A 132 7.31 19.64 -17.08
CA ILE A 132 7.94 20.94 -17.38
C ILE A 132 8.08 21.70 -16.06
N ARG A 133 9.32 21.96 -15.65
CA ARG A 133 9.68 22.75 -14.47
C ARG A 133 10.84 23.67 -14.79
N ASN A 134 10.83 24.90 -14.30
CA ASN A 134 11.85 25.91 -14.59
C ASN A 134 12.15 26.08 -16.09
N SER A 135 11.10 26.05 -16.94
CA SER A 135 11.19 26.12 -18.42
C SER A 135 11.97 24.97 -19.08
N GLN A 136 12.14 23.84 -18.39
CA GLN A 136 12.83 22.66 -18.92
C GLN A 136 11.97 21.42 -18.76
N GLU A 137 11.96 20.56 -19.78
CA GLU A 137 11.40 19.22 -19.65
C GLU A 137 12.38 18.34 -18.87
N GLN A 138 11.85 17.63 -17.89
CA GLN A 138 12.61 16.68 -17.09
C GLN A 138 11.77 15.45 -16.78
N GLU A 139 12.42 14.32 -16.73
CA GLU A 139 11.80 13.07 -16.35
C GLU A 139 11.91 12.90 -14.83
N ILE A 140 10.76 12.75 -14.16
CA ILE A 140 10.69 12.55 -12.71
C ILE A 140 9.87 11.30 -12.39
N LYS A 141 10.02 10.76 -11.20
CA LYS A 141 9.19 9.66 -10.71
C LYS A 141 7.75 10.13 -10.51
N ILE A 142 6.79 9.26 -10.83
CA ILE A 142 5.37 9.55 -10.60
C ILE A 142 5.09 9.98 -9.15
N SER A 143 5.84 9.43 -8.19
CA SER A 143 5.73 9.77 -6.77
C SER A 143 6.23 11.19 -6.42
N GLU A 144 6.96 11.85 -7.32
CA GLU A 144 7.52 13.21 -7.14
C GLU A 144 6.67 14.30 -7.82
N ILE A 145 5.61 13.91 -8.53
CA ILE A 145 4.65 14.85 -9.12
C ILE A 145 3.96 15.62 -7.99
N VAL A 146 3.82 16.92 -8.16
CA VAL A 146 3.10 17.79 -7.23
C VAL A 146 1.87 18.41 -7.89
N LEU A 147 0.97 18.96 -7.07
CA LEU A 147 -0.17 19.74 -7.54
C LEU A 147 0.32 20.88 -8.44
N ASP A 148 -0.42 21.19 -9.50
CA ASP A 148 -0.14 22.23 -10.51
C ASP A 148 1.09 21.98 -11.41
N ASP A 149 1.75 20.82 -11.35
CA ASP A 149 2.78 20.45 -12.31
C ASP A 149 2.22 20.42 -13.74
N ILE A 150 3.03 20.78 -14.73
CA ILE A 150 2.71 20.59 -16.14
C ILE A 150 3.35 19.28 -16.62
N ILE A 151 2.51 18.34 -17.04
CA ILE A 151 2.93 17.03 -17.56
C ILE A 151 2.78 17.04 -19.09
N HIS A 152 3.82 16.57 -19.77
CA HIS A 152 3.78 16.33 -21.19
C HIS A 152 3.26 14.91 -21.45
N LEU A 153 2.04 14.81 -21.99
CA LEU A 153 1.37 13.59 -22.33
C LEU A 153 1.77 13.12 -23.74
N LYS A 154 2.05 11.83 -23.87
CA LYS A 154 2.36 11.18 -25.16
C LYS A 154 1.61 9.87 -25.27
N SER A 155 1.34 9.46 -26.50
CA SER A 155 0.76 8.14 -26.78
C SER A 155 1.56 7.02 -26.13
N GLY A 156 0.87 6.04 -25.55
CA GLY A 156 1.46 4.91 -24.80
C GLY A 156 1.72 5.18 -23.31
N LEU A 157 1.53 6.41 -22.82
CA LEU A 157 1.66 6.73 -21.39
C LEU A 157 0.31 6.59 -20.68
N GLN A 158 0.38 6.30 -19.38
CA GLN A 158 -0.78 6.31 -18.49
C GLN A 158 -0.78 7.59 -17.66
N ALA A 159 -1.96 8.21 -17.52
CA ALA A 159 -2.14 9.39 -16.68
C ALA A 159 -1.86 9.04 -15.21
N SER A 160 -0.88 9.69 -14.61
CA SER A 160 -0.36 9.41 -13.27
C SER A 160 -1.07 10.19 -12.17
N ALA A 161 -1.84 11.22 -12.53
CA ALA A 161 -2.62 12.08 -11.62
C ALA A 161 -3.89 12.55 -12.35
N ASP A 162 -4.85 13.13 -11.63
CA ASP A 162 -5.95 13.83 -12.31
C ASP A 162 -5.43 15.15 -12.82
N MET A 163 -5.66 15.45 -14.09
CA MET A 163 -5.10 16.61 -14.75
C MET A 163 -6.09 17.25 -15.73
N ILE A 164 -5.88 18.52 -16.03
CA ILE A 164 -6.66 19.26 -17.01
C ILE A 164 -5.77 19.49 -18.23
N LEU A 165 -6.24 19.04 -19.41
CA LEU A 165 -5.52 19.29 -20.66
C LEU A 165 -5.51 20.77 -20.96
N LYS A 166 -4.35 21.38 -21.15
CA LYS A 166 -4.16 22.80 -21.44
C LYS A 166 -3.86 23.06 -22.91
N GLU A 167 -3.13 22.13 -23.54
CA GLU A 167 -2.69 22.24 -24.93
C GLU A 167 -2.66 20.86 -25.59
N GLY A 168 -3.02 20.79 -26.87
CA GLY A 168 -3.03 19.58 -27.65
C GLY A 168 -4.37 18.86 -27.67
N GLN A 169 -4.38 17.65 -28.24
CA GLN A 169 -5.53 16.74 -28.27
C GLN A 169 -5.06 15.32 -28.04
N VAL A 170 -5.82 14.58 -27.26
CA VAL A 170 -5.52 13.18 -26.97
C VAL A 170 -6.79 12.33 -27.02
N GLU A 171 -6.66 11.08 -27.41
CA GLU A 171 -7.69 10.06 -27.26
C GLU A 171 -7.25 9.14 -26.10
N VAL A 172 -8.12 9.02 -25.12
CA VAL A 172 -7.84 8.30 -23.87
C VAL A 172 -8.77 7.10 -23.73
N ASP A 173 -8.20 6.00 -23.23
CA ASP A 173 -8.95 4.85 -22.75
C ASP A 173 -9.18 4.99 -21.24
N GLU A 174 -10.45 5.14 -20.87
CA GLU A 174 -10.92 5.25 -19.49
C GLU A 174 -11.57 3.95 -18.98
N SER A 175 -11.43 2.84 -19.71
CA SER A 175 -12.12 1.57 -19.39
C SER A 175 -11.81 1.03 -18.01
N LEU A 176 -10.60 1.24 -17.49
CA LEU A 176 -10.22 0.86 -16.12
C LEU A 176 -11.01 1.62 -15.04
N LEU A 177 -11.59 2.77 -15.38
CA LEU A 177 -12.32 3.63 -14.45
C LEU A 177 -13.83 3.52 -14.63
N THR A 178 -14.30 3.49 -15.88
CA THR A 178 -15.71 3.50 -16.26
C THR A 178 -16.28 2.12 -16.59
N GLY A 179 -15.43 1.20 -17.02
CA GLY A 179 -15.82 -0.11 -17.57
C GLY A 179 -16.22 -0.06 -19.04
N GLU A 180 -16.22 1.11 -19.69
CA GLU A 180 -16.54 1.29 -21.11
C GLU A 180 -15.25 1.31 -21.92
N SER A 181 -15.21 0.56 -23.03
CA SER A 181 -14.00 0.38 -23.87
C SER A 181 -13.87 1.42 -24.98
N ASP A 182 -14.77 2.39 -25.06
CA ASP A 182 -14.73 3.41 -26.09
C ASP A 182 -13.66 4.47 -25.79
N LEU A 183 -12.91 4.87 -26.83
CA LEU A 183 -11.93 5.92 -26.71
C LEU A 183 -12.61 7.27 -26.60
N VAL A 184 -12.21 8.07 -25.60
CA VAL A 184 -12.75 9.39 -25.35
C VAL A 184 -11.77 10.44 -25.88
N LYS A 185 -12.26 11.35 -26.77
CA LYS A 185 -11.47 12.49 -27.24
C LYS A 185 -11.46 13.58 -26.17
N LYS A 186 -10.27 14.07 -25.85
CA LYS A 186 -10.05 15.18 -24.89
C LYS A 186 -9.34 16.33 -25.59
N GLY A 187 -9.87 17.52 -25.38
CA GLY A 187 -9.32 18.78 -25.85
C GLY A 187 -8.93 19.72 -24.70
N PRO A 188 -8.41 20.90 -25.00
CA PRO A 188 -8.07 21.90 -23.97
C PRO A 188 -9.26 22.23 -23.06
N GLY A 189 -9.05 22.15 -21.75
CA GLY A 189 -10.09 22.31 -20.71
C GLY A 189 -10.69 21.01 -20.21
N ASP A 190 -10.52 19.89 -20.92
CA ASP A 190 -11.06 18.61 -20.50
C ASP A 190 -10.21 17.96 -19.41
N MET A 191 -10.88 17.21 -18.54
CA MET A 191 -10.23 16.47 -17.47
C MET A 191 -9.80 15.07 -17.95
N ILE A 192 -8.57 14.71 -17.62
CA ILE A 192 -7.99 13.38 -17.79
C ILE A 192 -7.79 12.80 -16.39
N PHE A 193 -8.39 11.64 -16.14
CA PHE A 193 -8.32 10.99 -14.84
C PHE A 193 -7.07 10.12 -14.68
N SER A 194 -6.54 10.08 -13.47
CA SER A 194 -5.47 9.14 -13.10
C SER A 194 -5.87 7.70 -13.43
N GLY A 195 -4.99 6.98 -14.10
CA GLY A 195 -5.26 5.61 -14.55
C GLY A 195 -5.73 5.49 -16.01
N SER A 196 -6.16 6.58 -16.66
CA SER A 196 -6.51 6.59 -18.09
C SER A 196 -5.27 6.40 -18.94
N SER A 197 -5.35 5.61 -20.00
CA SER A 197 -4.25 5.39 -20.93
C SER A 197 -4.37 6.33 -22.14
N ILE A 198 -3.29 7.03 -22.48
CA ILE A 198 -3.22 7.88 -23.67
C ILE A 198 -2.95 6.97 -24.87
N ILE A 199 -3.95 6.80 -25.75
CA ILE A 199 -3.84 5.91 -26.91
C ILE A 199 -3.28 6.64 -28.13
N VAL A 200 -3.85 7.83 -28.42
CA VAL A 200 -3.46 8.63 -29.59
C VAL A 200 -3.29 10.09 -29.16
N GLY A 201 -2.36 10.77 -29.82
CA GLY A 201 -2.14 12.20 -29.65
C GLY A 201 -1.06 12.55 -28.63
N SER A 202 -0.93 13.85 -28.40
CA SER A 202 -0.02 14.42 -27.43
C SER A 202 -0.55 15.75 -26.93
N GLY A 203 -0.14 16.15 -25.73
CA GLY A 203 -0.58 17.42 -25.17
C GLY A 203 0.14 17.73 -23.86
N LYS A 204 -0.09 18.93 -23.34
CA LYS A 204 0.40 19.35 -22.04
C LYS A 204 -0.79 19.53 -21.11
N ALA A 205 -0.72 18.90 -19.94
CA ALA A 205 -1.80 18.93 -18.96
C ALA A 205 -1.28 19.41 -17.60
N GLN A 206 -2.09 20.19 -16.91
CA GLN A 206 -1.81 20.65 -15.55
C GLN A 206 -2.42 19.68 -14.54
N VAL A 207 -1.64 19.26 -13.57
CA VAL A 207 -2.07 18.40 -12.47
C VAL A 207 -3.05 19.14 -11.57
N ASN A 208 -4.25 18.59 -11.42
CA ASN A 208 -5.34 19.16 -10.61
C ASN A 208 -5.53 18.44 -9.28
N LYS A 209 -5.26 17.10 -9.22
CA LYS A 209 -5.34 16.32 -8.00
C LYS A 209 -4.22 15.28 -7.96
N VAL A 210 -3.69 15.04 -6.77
CA VAL A 210 -2.58 14.11 -6.53
C VAL A 210 -2.88 13.11 -5.42
N GLY A 211 -2.22 11.97 -5.45
CA GLY A 211 -2.24 10.96 -4.40
C GLY A 211 -3.65 10.42 -4.08
N GLU A 212 -4.07 10.53 -2.82
CA GLU A 212 -5.36 10.00 -2.36
C GLU A 212 -6.57 10.82 -2.85
N GLU A 213 -6.36 12.05 -3.34
CA GLU A 213 -7.42 12.92 -3.85
C GLU A 213 -7.80 12.60 -5.31
N THR A 214 -7.04 11.76 -6.01
CA THR A 214 -7.31 11.36 -7.39
C THR A 214 -8.57 10.53 -7.52
N TYR A 215 -9.21 10.58 -8.68
CA TYR A 215 -10.42 9.82 -8.98
C TYR A 215 -10.19 8.31 -8.80
N ALA A 216 -9.10 7.77 -9.35
CA ALA A 216 -8.75 6.36 -9.22
C ALA A 216 -8.56 5.93 -7.76
N ALA A 217 -7.92 6.77 -6.92
CA ALA A 217 -7.75 6.51 -5.50
C ALA A 217 -9.10 6.51 -4.77
N SER A 218 -9.99 7.46 -5.08
CA SER A 218 -11.34 7.55 -4.51
C SER A 218 -12.19 6.33 -4.86
N LEU A 219 -12.11 5.85 -6.11
CA LEU A 219 -12.79 4.66 -6.57
C LEU A 219 -12.29 3.40 -5.83
N SER A 220 -10.97 3.26 -5.74
CA SER A 220 -10.33 2.16 -5.00
C SER A 220 -10.74 2.14 -3.52
N ALA A 221 -10.86 3.32 -2.89
CA ALA A 221 -11.32 3.44 -1.51
C ALA A 221 -12.79 3.00 -1.34
N LYS A 222 -13.67 3.35 -2.28
CA LYS A 222 -15.08 2.92 -2.29
C LYS A 222 -15.21 1.41 -2.41
N VAL A 223 -14.49 0.79 -3.37
CA VAL A 223 -14.49 -0.68 -3.56
C VAL A 223 -13.98 -1.40 -2.31
N LYS A 224 -12.93 -0.89 -1.67
CA LYS A 224 -12.38 -1.45 -0.43
C LYS A 224 -13.37 -1.40 0.73
N ASN A 225 -14.18 -0.35 0.82
CA ASN A 225 -15.22 -0.24 1.85
C ASN A 225 -16.38 -1.21 1.60
N LEU A 226 -16.75 -1.45 0.33
CA LEU A 226 -17.75 -2.45 -0.05
C LEU A 226 -17.30 -3.88 0.27
N SER A 227 -16.03 -4.22 0.04
CA SER A 227 -15.48 -5.55 0.33
C SER A 227 -15.32 -5.86 1.82
N ARG A 228 -15.53 -4.89 2.71
CA ARG A 228 -15.56 -5.10 4.18
C ARG A 228 -16.86 -5.73 4.69
N HIS A 229 -17.93 -5.76 3.91
CA HIS A 229 -19.10 -6.57 4.26
C HIS A 229 -18.69 -8.05 4.22
N LYS A 230 -18.54 -8.64 5.41
CA LYS A 230 -18.34 -10.10 5.53
C LYS A 230 -19.52 -10.76 4.81
N SER A 231 -19.20 -11.60 3.83
CA SER A 231 -20.21 -12.42 3.18
C SER A 231 -21.01 -13.15 4.27
N GLU A 232 -22.34 -13.14 4.19
CA GLU A 232 -23.21 -13.90 5.12
C GLU A 232 -22.77 -15.36 5.20
N LEU A 233 -22.30 -15.92 4.09
CA LEU A 233 -21.78 -17.27 3.99
C LEU A 233 -20.55 -17.48 4.89
N MET A 234 -19.60 -16.52 4.91
CA MET A 234 -18.46 -16.58 5.80
C MET A 234 -18.84 -16.44 7.28
N THR A 235 -19.86 -15.65 7.57
CA THR A 235 -20.38 -15.50 8.94
C THR A 235 -21.04 -16.80 9.41
N ASN A 236 -21.79 -17.46 8.54
CA ASN A 236 -22.43 -18.73 8.83
C ASN A 236 -21.41 -19.87 9.01
N ILE A 237 -20.39 -19.94 8.14
CA ILE A 237 -19.28 -20.90 8.29
C ILE A 237 -18.54 -20.67 9.62
N TYR A 238 -18.26 -19.42 9.97
CA TYR A 238 -17.61 -19.10 11.25
C TYR A 238 -18.47 -19.50 12.45
N ASN A 239 -19.78 -19.31 12.38
CA ASN A 239 -20.73 -19.74 13.42
C ASN A 239 -20.79 -21.26 13.56
N ILE A 240 -20.77 -22.00 12.42
CA ILE A 240 -20.73 -23.47 12.43
C ILE A 240 -19.43 -23.96 13.06
N ILE A 241 -18.27 -23.38 12.68
CA ILE A 241 -16.97 -23.73 13.26
C ILE A 241 -16.95 -23.45 14.77
N LYS A 242 -17.56 -22.33 15.20
CA LYS A 242 -17.65 -21.99 16.62
C LYS A 242 -18.60 -22.91 17.42
N LEU A 243 -19.57 -23.52 16.76
CA LEU A 243 -20.51 -24.46 17.37
C LEU A 243 -19.89 -25.86 17.52
N LEU A 244 -18.95 -26.21 16.64
CA LEU A 244 -18.29 -27.53 16.59
C LEU A 244 -16.97 -27.58 17.37
N GLY A 245 -16.43 -26.45 17.81
CA GLY A 245 -15.20 -26.34 18.63
C GLY A 245 -15.48 -25.83 20.03
#